data_1efbd982a5d83da267d1eedf864a50a5
#
_entry.id   1efbd982a5d83da267d1eedf864a50a5
#
_cell.length_a   1.000
_cell.length_b   1.000
_cell.length_c   1.000
_cell.angle_alpha   90.00
_cell.angle_beta   90.00
_cell.angle_gamma   90.00
#
_symmetry.space_group_name_H-M   'P 1'
#
loop_
_entity.id
_entity.type
_entity.pdbx_description
1 polymer ?
#
loop_
_entity_poly.entity_id
_entity_poly.type
_entity_poly.pdbx_seq_one_letter_code
_entity_poly.pdbx_strand_id
1 'polypeptide(L)'
;MKKISVLVTSDVHGYIMPTDFSRDLDLPLGLGKIATVIEEERKRNSVLLVENGDFIQGSPLTYYEQSFKNGESNSVIRLANALNYDVAVFGNHEFNFGLPVLTKVVEESNHPWLAANIRWEDGTFFTKPSIIKEIDGVRIAIVGVTTQFVPIWEDASRIEGLVFEDAFEAAKREVEWLHANHQIDVMMIAYHGGFESDLETGETLERSGENVGYKICKDIEGVDVVITGHQHREIAQHLFGKAIVQPGTKGVCLGKIELTINENGTLEKTEPSLINVNDVPLNDAVKDLITPIHNETEIWLDQSIGKIEGDMIIDSPFHARLHGHPYVDFINRVQNEAGGTSISCMAIFNDICQGFNPNVTMRDIVTNYIFPNTLKVLKVKGEYIVKALEQSATYFTLVDGQPVVSDAFRIPKEEPYNYDLWSGVDYTIDLRKPKGNRVVEVLYNGQPLQADETYEVVMNNYRATGAGNFDYFRDCPVVKDIQTDMTELIADYLVKHGTVHAKQMDNMKIVW
;
A
#
# COMPACT_ATOMS: atom_id res chain seq x y z
N MET A 1 -40.59 3.46 3.62
CA MET A 1 -39.12 3.64 3.76
C MET A 1 -38.41 2.67 2.86
N LYS A 2 -37.41 3.12 2.12
CA LYS A 2 -36.51 2.27 1.28
C LYS A 2 -35.18 2.12 1.97
N LYS A 3 -34.52 0.97 1.78
CA LYS A 3 -33.16 0.71 2.28
C LYS A 3 -32.24 0.41 1.10
N ILE A 4 -31.11 1.10 1.04
CA ILE A 4 -30.06 0.86 0.06
C ILE A 4 -28.79 0.54 0.84
N SER A 5 -28.13 -0.58 0.52
CA SER A 5 -26.86 -0.96 1.09
C SER A 5 -25.73 -0.47 0.18
N VAL A 6 -24.92 0.48 0.65
CA VAL A 6 -23.64 0.80 0.03
C VAL A 6 -22.62 -0.19 0.57
N LEU A 7 -22.08 -1.03 -0.30
CA LEU A 7 -21.04 -2.03 0.03
C LEU A 7 -19.71 -1.54 -0.52
N VAL A 8 -18.66 -1.65 0.27
CA VAL A 8 -17.35 -1.07 -0.03
C VAL A 8 -16.25 -2.09 0.15
N THR A 9 -15.45 -2.29 -0.88
CA THR A 9 -14.13 -2.89 -0.79
C THR A 9 -13.06 -1.81 -0.98
N SER A 10 -11.91 -1.97 -0.35
CA SER A 10 -10.73 -1.12 -0.47
C SER A 10 -9.51 -1.92 -0.10
N ASP A 11 -8.37 -1.60 -0.68
CA ASP A 11 -7.09 -2.20 -0.33
C ASP A 11 -7.09 -3.75 -0.40
N VAL A 12 -7.83 -4.30 -1.37
CA VAL A 12 -7.90 -5.75 -1.59
C VAL A 12 -6.56 -6.33 -2.03
N HIS A 13 -5.72 -5.51 -2.70
CA HIS A 13 -4.38 -5.88 -3.12
C HIS A 13 -4.31 -7.20 -3.91
N GLY A 14 -5.32 -7.49 -4.74
CA GLY A 14 -5.37 -8.70 -5.54
C GLY A 14 -5.57 -9.99 -4.78
N TYR A 15 -5.89 -9.95 -3.48
CA TYR A 15 -6.21 -11.14 -2.69
C TYR A 15 -7.64 -11.61 -2.98
N ILE A 16 -7.77 -12.62 -3.82
CA ILE A 16 -9.06 -13.20 -4.22
C ILE A 16 -9.36 -14.46 -3.41
N MET A 17 -8.43 -15.44 -3.45
CA MET A 17 -8.56 -16.68 -2.71
C MET A 17 -8.21 -16.46 -1.23
N PRO A 18 -8.73 -17.30 -0.31
CA PRO A 18 -8.50 -17.14 1.13
C PRO A 18 -7.11 -17.63 1.55
N THR A 19 -6.06 -17.09 0.94
CA THR A 19 -4.66 -17.45 1.20
C THR A 19 -3.76 -16.23 1.12
N ASP A 20 -2.72 -16.20 1.93
CA ASP A 20 -1.62 -15.22 1.86
C ASP A 20 -0.43 -15.74 1.01
N PHE A 21 -0.59 -16.87 0.35
CA PHE A 21 0.41 -17.57 -0.45
C PHE A 21 1.68 -18.01 0.30
N SER A 22 1.86 -17.63 1.55
CA SER A 22 2.97 -18.11 2.39
C SER A 22 2.68 -19.45 3.03
N ARG A 23 1.38 -19.78 3.18
CA ARG A 23 0.88 -21.00 3.85
C ARG A 23 -0.30 -21.55 3.08
N ASP A 24 -0.45 -22.86 3.17
CA ASP A 24 -1.63 -23.58 2.65
C ASP A 24 -2.76 -23.55 3.71
N LEU A 25 -3.30 -22.37 4.01
CA LEU A 25 -4.35 -22.17 5.01
C LEU A 25 -5.54 -21.40 4.41
N ASP A 26 -6.74 -21.81 4.81
CA ASP A 26 -7.98 -21.07 4.54
C ASP A 26 -8.08 -19.88 5.53
N LEU A 27 -7.52 -18.74 5.14
CA LEU A 27 -7.48 -17.54 5.96
C LEU A 27 -8.80 -16.76 5.88
N PRO A 28 -9.14 -15.96 6.92
CA PRO A 28 -10.32 -15.10 6.93
C PRO A 28 -10.11 -13.83 6.10
N LEU A 29 -9.87 -13.99 4.80
CA LEU A 29 -9.60 -12.89 3.88
C LEU A 29 -10.02 -13.25 2.45
N GLY A 30 -9.93 -12.27 1.57
CA GLY A 30 -10.06 -12.44 0.13
C GLY A 30 -11.42 -12.07 -0.44
N LEU A 31 -11.35 -11.51 -1.66
CA LEU A 31 -12.53 -11.05 -2.39
C LEU A 31 -13.54 -12.19 -2.67
N GLY A 32 -13.06 -13.45 -2.70
CA GLY A 32 -13.93 -14.60 -2.87
C GLY A 32 -14.87 -14.86 -1.68
N LYS A 33 -14.46 -14.57 -0.45
CA LYS A 33 -15.35 -14.58 0.72
C LYS A 33 -16.27 -13.36 0.74
N ILE A 34 -15.72 -12.19 0.39
CA ILE A 34 -16.50 -10.96 0.23
C ILE A 34 -17.65 -11.16 -0.78
N ALA A 35 -17.41 -11.86 -1.88
CA ALA A 35 -18.43 -12.17 -2.88
C ALA A 35 -19.66 -12.87 -2.32
N THR A 36 -19.47 -13.81 -1.39
CA THR A 36 -20.57 -14.46 -0.69
C THR A 36 -21.42 -13.48 0.11
N VAL A 37 -20.77 -12.52 0.80
CA VAL A 37 -21.48 -11.48 1.55
C VAL A 37 -22.24 -10.54 0.62
N ILE A 38 -21.64 -10.12 -0.50
CA ILE A 38 -22.30 -9.29 -1.51
C ILE A 38 -23.57 -9.98 -2.05
N GLU A 39 -23.50 -11.25 -2.38
CA GLU A 39 -24.66 -12.01 -2.85
C GLU A 39 -25.79 -12.08 -1.80
N GLU A 40 -25.45 -12.29 -0.54
CA GLU A 40 -26.43 -12.31 0.56
C GLU A 40 -27.07 -10.94 0.79
N GLU A 41 -26.31 -9.84 0.69
CA GLU A 41 -26.86 -8.51 0.81
C GLU A 41 -27.81 -8.16 -0.36
N ARG A 42 -27.47 -8.56 -1.59
CA ARG A 42 -28.32 -8.37 -2.78
C ARG A 42 -29.66 -9.07 -2.70
N LYS A 43 -29.76 -10.14 -1.92
CA LYS A 43 -31.07 -10.82 -1.66
C LYS A 43 -31.98 -10.02 -0.74
N ARG A 44 -31.43 -9.08 0.02
CA ARG A 44 -32.14 -8.33 1.08
C ARG A 44 -32.46 -6.90 0.70
N ASN A 45 -31.50 -6.22 0.04
CA ASN A 45 -31.57 -4.80 -0.26
C ASN A 45 -31.09 -4.53 -1.69
N SER A 46 -31.48 -3.37 -2.23
CA SER A 46 -30.76 -2.80 -3.36
C SER A 46 -29.35 -2.40 -2.93
N VAL A 47 -28.37 -2.72 -3.78
CA VAL A 47 -26.93 -2.57 -3.46
C VAL A 47 -26.29 -1.59 -4.40
N LEU A 48 -25.47 -0.70 -3.87
CA LEU A 48 -24.43 0.06 -4.55
C LEU A 48 -23.09 -0.53 -4.12
N LEU A 49 -22.32 -1.08 -5.07
CA LEU A 49 -21.03 -1.73 -4.78
C LEU A 49 -19.87 -0.85 -5.28
N VAL A 50 -19.02 -0.43 -4.36
CA VAL A 50 -17.93 0.52 -4.59
C VAL A 50 -16.59 -0.14 -4.31
N GLU A 51 -15.63 -0.01 -5.23
CA GLU A 51 -14.22 -0.30 -5.00
C GLU A 51 -13.46 1.01 -4.76
N ASN A 52 -12.69 1.08 -3.68
CA ASN A 52 -12.02 2.31 -3.26
C ASN A 52 -10.50 2.28 -3.40
N GLY A 53 -9.99 1.53 -4.38
CA GLY A 53 -8.57 1.55 -4.78
C GLY A 53 -7.67 0.54 -4.07
N ASP A 54 -6.44 0.43 -4.58
CA ASP A 54 -5.46 -0.61 -4.25
C ASP A 54 -6.02 -2.02 -4.49
N PHE A 55 -6.54 -2.20 -5.69
CA PHE A 55 -7.31 -3.38 -6.08
C PHE A 55 -6.48 -4.42 -6.83
N ILE A 56 -5.68 -3.97 -7.81
CA ILE A 56 -5.05 -4.84 -8.82
C ILE A 56 -3.62 -5.28 -8.49
N GLN A 57 -3.00 -4.73 -7.45
CA GLN A 57 -1.60 -4.98 -7.11
C GLN A 57 -1.47 -5.42 -5.64
N GLY A 58 -0.57 -6.37 -5.36
CA GLY A 58 -0.14 -6.74 -4.00
C GLY A 58 -0.03 -8.23 -3.75
N SER A 59 -0.87 -9.07 -4.38
CA SER A 59 -0.79 -10.52 -4.22
C SER A 59 0.19 -11.17 -5.20
N PRO A 60 0.78 -12.33 -4.85
CA PRO A 60 1.55 -13.14 -5.80
C PRO A 60 0.79 -13.51 -7.08
N LEU A 61 -0.53 -13.67 -7.02
CA LEU A 61 -1.36 -13.95 -8.18
C LEU A 61 -1.33 -12.78 -9.17
N THR A 62 -1.57 -11.56 -8.70
CA THR A 62 -1.56 -10.38 -9.58
C THR A 62 -0.16 -10.08 -10.12
N TYR A 63 0.88 -10.35 -9.33
CA TYR A 63 2.26 -10.26 -9.81
C TYR A 63 2.55 -11.28 -10.92
N TYR A 64 2.13 -12.55 -10.74
CA TYR A 64 2.28 -13.59 -11.75
C TYR A 64 1.54 -13.24 -13.05
N GLU A 65 0.29 -12.80 -12.95
CA GLU A 65 -0.49 -12.38 -14.13
C GLU A 65 0.23 -11.24 -14.87
N GLN A 66 0.66 -10.22 -14.15
CA GLN A 66 1.30 -9.06 -14.75
C GLN A 66 2.65 -9.41 -15.41
N SER A 67 3.43 -10.30 -14.80
CA SER A 67 4.76 -10.66 -15.30
C SER A 67 4.71 -11.68 -16.46
N PHE A 68 3.76 -12.62 -16.44
CA PHE A 68 3.77 -13.78 -17.35
C PHE A 68 2.53 -13.94 -18.22
N LYS A 69 1.44 -13.21 -17.94
CA LYS A 69 0.16 -13.27 -18.68
C LYS A 69 -0.15 -11.97 -19.41
N ASN A 70 0.88 -11.24 -19.85
CA ASN A 70 0.75 -10.00 -20.61
C ASN A 70 -0.16 -10.23 -21.83
N GLY A 71 -1.27 -9.47 -21.89
CA GLY A 71 -2.28 -9.59 -22.94
C GLY A 71 -3.56 -10.32 -22.53
N GLU A 72 -3.54 -11.09 -21.44
CA GLU A 72 -4.78 -11.63 -20.85
C GLU A 72 -5.48 -10.59 -19.96
N SER A 73 -6.77 -10.79 -19.71
CA SER A 73 -7.56 -9.93 -18.82
C SER A 73 -7.20 -10.23 -17.36
N ASN A 74 -6.99 -9.17 -16.59
CA ASN A 74 -6.67 -9.26 -15.15
C ASN A 74 -7.78 -9.99 -14.38
N SER A 75 -7.41 -10.98 -13.57
CA SER A 75 -8.37 -11.81 -12.81
C SER A 75 -9.22 -11.02 -11.82
N VAL A 76 -8.63 -9.98 -11.21
CA VAL A 76 -9.36 -9.10 -10.28
C VAL A 76 -10.45 -8.34 -11.04
N ILE A 77 -10.15 -7.83 -12.24
CA ILE A 77 -11.12 -7.12 -13.09
C ILE A 77 -12.20 -8.07 -13.63
N ARG A 78 -11.81 -9.28 -14.06
CA ARG A 78 -12.80 -10.29 -14.45
C ARG A 78 -13.79 -10.60 -13.32
N LEU A 79 -13.26 -10.70 -12.08
CA LEU A 79 -14.08 -10.91 -10.90
C LEU A 79 -14.94 -9.69 -10.57
N ALA A 80 -14.38 -8.48 -10.62
CA ALA A 80 -15.16 -7.24 -10.41
C ALA A 80 -16.32 -7.13 -11.40
N ASN A 81 -16.08 -7.47 -12.67
CA ASN A 81 -17.13 -7.52 -13.70
C ASN A 81 -18.20 -8.57 -13.38
N ALA A 82 -17.79 -9.76 -12.94
CA ALA A 82 -18.72 -10.83 -12.53
C ALA A 82 -19.55 -10.45 -11.31
N LEU A 83 -18.94 -9.75 -10.35
CA LEU A 83 -19.61 -9.25 -9.14
C LEU A 83 -20.46 -7.99 -9.41
N ASN A 84 -20.42 -7.43 -10.63
CA ASN A 84 -21.11 -6.21 -11.01
C ASN A 84 -20.83 -5.06 -10.06
N TYR A 85 -19.57 -4.66 -9.96
CA TYR A 85 -19.22 -3.40 -9.31
C TYR A 85 -19.86 -2.23 -10.03
N ASP A 86 -20.29 -1.23 -9.28
CA ASP A 86 -20.96 -0.05 -9.82
C ASP A 86 -19.99 1.07 -10.14
N VAL A 87 -18.88 1.14 -9.41
CA VAL A 87 -17.86 2.17 -9.54
C VAL A 87 -16.58 1.74 -8.85
N ALA A 88 -15.43 2.23 -9.37
CA ALA A 88 -14.13 2.13 -8.72
C ALA A 88 -13.43 3.48 -8.64
N VAL A 89 -12.51 3.61 -7.69
CA VAL A 89 -11.59 4.75 -7.53
C VAL A 89 -10.17 4.21 -7.60
N PHE A 90 -9.22 5.00 -8.10
CA PHE A 90 -7.83 4.59 -8.11
C PHE A 90 -7.21 4.72 -6.71
N GLY A 91 -6.46 3.72 -6.29
CA GLY A 91 -5.49 3.83 -5.22
C GLY A 91 -4.10 4.19 -5.76
N ASN A 92 -3.12 4.25 -4.89
CA ASN A 92 -1.74 4.53 -5.31
C ASN A 92 -1.10 3.30 -6.00
N HIS A 93 -1.49 2.10 -5.63
CA HIS A 93 -0.94 0.88 -6.20
C HIS A 93 -1.49 0.53 -7.60
N GLU A 94 -2.54 1.16 -8.07
CA GLU A 94 -2.99 1.04 -9.45
C GLU A 94 -1.94 1.54 -10.47
N PHE A 95 -1.05 2.43 -10.06
CA PHE A 95 -0.04 3.04 -10.93
C PHE A 95 1.27 2.23 -11.00
N ASN A 96 1.48 1.24 -10.13
CA ASN A 96 2.74 0.50 -10.04
C ASN A 96 3.15 -0.24 -11.31
N PHE A 97 2.20 -0.67 -12.12
CA PHE A 97 2.47 -1.34 -13.40
C PHE A 97 2.47 -0.38 -14.61
N GLY A 98 2.34 0.94 -14.36
CA GLY A 98 2.35 1.98 -15.38
C GLY A 98 1.05 2.13 -16.17
N LEU A 99 0.97 3.22 -16.92
CA LEU A 99 -0.24 3.61 -17.66
C LEU A 99 -0.74 2.59 -18.70
N PRO A 100 0.11 1.85 -19.43
CA PRO A 100 -0.39 0.86 -20.39
C PRO A 100 -1.25 -0.23 -19.73
N VAL A 101 -0.83 -0.70 -18.55
CA VAL A 101 -1.59 -1.71 -17.80
C VAL A 101 -2.85 -1.09 -17.20
N LEU A 102 -2.71 0.09 -16.59
CA LEU A 102 -3.84 0.80 -15.98
C LEU A 102 -4.93 1.16 -17.01
N THR A 103 -4.54 1.63 -18.20
CA THR A 103 -5.48 1.93 -19.29
C THR A 103 -6.26 0.67 -19.70
N LYS A 104 -5.58 -0.47 -19.84
CA LYS A 104 -6.21 -1.75 -20.15
C LYS A 104 -7.21 -2.17 -19.05
N VAL A 105 -6.84 -2.02 -17.77
CA VAL A 105 -7.72 -2.29 -16.62
C VAL A 105 -9.01 -1.45 -16.71
N VAL A 106 -8.88 -0.15 -16.99
CA VAL A 106 -10.03 0.74 -17.14
C VAL A 106 -10.91 0.34 -18.34
N GLU A 107 -10.29 -0.01 -19.49
CA GLU A 107 -11.02 -0.42 -20.69
C GLU A 107 -11.74 -1.76 -20.52
N GLU A 108 -11.20 -2.70 -19.77
CA GLU A 108 -11.78 -4.01 -19.50
C GLU A 108 -12.86 -4.00 -18.41
N SER A 109 -12.91 -2.93 -17.60
CA SER A 109 -13.89 -2.79 -16.52
C SER A 109 -15.28 -2.46 -17.06
N ASN A 110 -16.31 -3.17 -16.58
CA ASN A 110 -17.71 -2.87 -16.89
C ASN A 110 -18.27 -1.68 -16.10
N HIS A 111 -17.48 -1.15 -15.17
CA HIS A 111 -17.82 -0.01 -14.31
C HIS A 111 -16.84 1.14 -14.54
N PRO A 112 -17.26 2.40 -14.29
CA PRO A 112 -16.36 3.54 -14.38
C PRO A 112 -15.37 3.57 -13.26
N TRP A 113 -14.15 4.03 -13.55
CA TRP A 113 -13.13 4.44 -12.62
C TRP A 113 -13.17 5.96 -12.44
N LEU A 114 -13.14 6.45 -11.21
CA LEU A 114 -13.28 7.87 -10.90
C LEU A 114 -11.98 8.48 -10.40
N ALA A 115 -11.69 9.71 -10.86
CA ALA A 115 -10.55 10.50 -10.41
C ALA A 115 -10.82 12.01 -10.61
N ALA A 116 -11.33 12.68 -9.60
CA ALA A 116 -11.58 14.12 -9.66
C ALA A 116 -10.30 14.97 -9.57
N ASN A 117 -9.23 14.40 -9.01
CA ASN A 117 -7.95 15.06 -8.81
C ASN A 117 -6.83 14.57 -9.74
N ILE A 118 -7.12 13.73 -10.73
CA ILE A 118 -6.11 13.28 -11.70
C ILE A 118 -6.46 13.82 -13.08
N ARG A 119 -5.52 14.53 -13.70
CA ARG A 119 -5.67 15.14 -15.01
C ARG A 119 -4.49 14.81 -15.91
N TRP A 120 -4.72 14.91 -17.21
CA TRP A 120 -3.64 15.04 -18.17
C TRP A 120 -3.00 16.44 -18.09
N GLU A 121 -1.77 16.59 -18.56
CA GLU A 121 -1.07 17.89 -18.62
C GLU A 121 -1.84 18.95 -19.45
N ASP A 122 -2.70 18.55 -20.37
CA ASP A 122 -3.56 19.45 -21.13
C ASP A 122 -4.78 19.97 -20.33
N GLY A 123 -4.93 19.54 -19.07
CA GLY A 123 -5.99 19.92 -18.15
C GLY A 123 -7.26 19.06 -18.27
N THR A 124 -7.36 18.12 -19.20
CA THR A 124 -8.49 17.19 -19.27
C THR A 124 -8.43 16.17 -18.13
N PHE A 125 -9.58 15.67 -17.69
CA PHE A 125 -9.61 14.61 -16.66
C PHE A 125 -9.03 13.31 -17.20
N PHE A 126 -8.25 12.61 -16.39
CA PHE A 126 -7.74 11.26 -16.70
C PHE A 126 -8.88 10.28 -16.90
N THR A 127 -9.84 10.28 -15.98
CA THR A 127 -11.13 9.58 -16.09
C THR A 127 -12.26 10.49 -15.61
N LYS A 128 -13.47 9.98 -15.45
CA LYS A 128 -14.59 10.77 -14.91
C LYS A 128 -14.29 11.22 -13.47
N PRO A 129 -14.57 12.49 -13.11
CA PRO A 129 -14.40 12.97 -11.73
C PRO A 129 -15.45 12.38 -10.77
N SER A 130 -16.66 12.12 -11.29
CA SER A 130 -17.82 11.69 -10.52
C SER A 130 -18.84 10.98 -11.40
N ILE A 131 -19.80 10.30 -10.75
CA ILE A 131 -21.03 9.78 -11.37
C ILE A 131 -22.25 10.09 -10.51
N ILE A 132 -23.42 10.08 -11.14
CA ILE A 132 -24.70 10.03 -10.47
C ILE A 132 -25.38 8.71 -10.84
N LYS A 133 -25.68 7.89 -9.85
CA LYS A 133 -26.38 6.61 -10.04
C LYS A 133 -27.76 6.67 -9.40
N GLU A 134 -28.77 6.23 -10.13
CA GLU A 134 -30.12 6.13 -9.61
C GLU A 134 -30.40 4.70 -9.16
N ILE A 135 -30.74 4.52 -7.88
CA ILE A 135 -31.10 3.24 -7.26
C ILE A 135 -32.43 3.43 -6.56
N ASP A 136 -33.45 2.68 -6.96
CA ASP A 136 -34.81 2.77 -6.42
C ASP A 136 -35.39 4.20 -6.46
N GLY A 137 -35.00 5.00 -7.46
CA GLY A 137 -35.43 6.40 -7.60
C GLY A 137 -34.70 7.37 -6.68
N VAL A 138 -33.57 6.95 -6.06
CA VAL A 138 -32.67 7.78 -5.25
C VAL A 138 -31.42 8.09 -6.08
N ARG A 139 -31.11 9.37 -6.25
CA ARG A 139 -29.93 9.83 -7.00
C ARG A 139 -28.74 9.97 -6.06
N ILE A 140 -27.82 9.03 -6.18
CA ILE A 140 -26.61 8.96 -5.39
C ILE A 140 -25.47 9.49 -6.25
N ALA A 141 -24.86 10.60 -5.84
CA ALA A 141 -23.66 11.13 -6.45
C ALA A 141 -22.42 10.57 -5.74
N ILE A 142 -21.41 10.17 -6.53
CA ILE A 142 -20.15 9.62 -6.02
C ILE A 142 -19.02 10.38 -6.67
N VAL A 143 -18.20 11.05 -5.86
CA VAL A 143 -16.96 11.72 -6.27
C VAL A 143 -15.79 10.81 -5.91
N GLY A 144 -14.91 10.50 -6.87
CA GLY A 144 -13.70 9.70 -6.62
C GLY A 144 -12.46 10.59 -6.52
N VAL A 145 -11.64 10.40 -5.49
CA VAL A 145 -10.33 11.06 -5.34
C VAL A 145 -9.30 10.09 -4.79
N THR A 146 -8.04 10.31 -5.19
CA THR A 146 -6.88 9.51 -4.80
C THR A 146 -5.89 10.40 -4.07
N THR A 147 -5.10 9.87 -3.16
CA THR A 147 -4.01 10.62 -2.53
C THR A 147 -3.14 11.31 -3.58
N GLN A 148 -2.86 12.58 -3.38
CA GLN A 148 -1.98 13.35 -4.27
C GLN A 148 -0.50 12.96 -4.17
N PHE A 149 -0.15 12.01 -3.29
CA PHE A 149 1.21 11.58 -3.05
C PHE A 149 1.74 10.52 -4.03
N VAL A 150 0.91 10.01 -4.94
CA VAL A 150 1.35 9.06 -5.98
C VAL A 150 2.63 9.50 -6.69
N PRO A 151 2.80 10.77 -7.15
CA PRO A 151 4.04 11.20 -7.79
C PRO A 151 5.28 11.26 -6.88
N ILE A 152 5.09 11.14 -5.57
CA ILE A 152 6.19 11.08 -4.60
C ILE A 152 6.73 9.66 -4.49
N TRP A 153 5.87 8.65 -4.67
CA TRP A 153 6.21 7.24 -4.50
C TRP A 153 6.52 6.54 -5.81
N GLU A 154 5.88 6.98 -6.89
CA GLU A 154 5.93 6.28 -8.17
C GLU A 154 7.01 6.86 -9.09
N ASP A 155 7.57 6.01 -9.95
CA ASP A 155 8.48 6.46 -10.99
C ASP A 155 7.74 7.34 -12.00
N ALA A 156 8.37 8.48 -12.36
CA ALA A 156 7.77 9.45 -13.28
C ALA A 156 7.40 8.85 -14.65
N SER A 157 8.13 7.82 -15.12
CA SER A 157 7.83 7.16 -16.39
C SER A 157 6.54 6.34 -16.35
N ARG A 158 6.13 5.87 -15.17
CA ARG A 158 4.89 5.09 -15.00
C ARG A 158 3.63 5.94 -14.96
N ILE A 159 3.78 7.23 -14.68
CA ILE A 159 2.69 8.21 -14.58
C ILE A 159 2.89 9.39 -15.54
N GLU A 160 3.68 9.19 -16.60
CA GLU A 160 4.03 10.25 -17.57
C GLU A 160 2.79 10.94 -18.14
N GLY A 161 2.77 12.28 -18.08
CA GLY A 161 1.66 13.11 -18.57
C GLY A 161 0.49 13.25 -17.58
N LEU A 162 0.53 12.62 -16.40
CA LEU A 162 -0.47 12.81 -15.37
C LEU A 162 -0.09 13.89 -14.36
N VAL A 163 -1.08 14.65 -13.93
CA VAL A 163 -0.99 15.65 -12.88
C VAL A 163 -1.95 15.28 -11.76
N PHE A 164 -1.44 15.22 -10.54
CA PHE A 164 -2.22 14.93 -9.33
C PHE A 164 -2.47 16.24 -8.58
N GLU A 165 -3.72 16.68 -8.58
CA GLU A 165 -4.15 17.87 -7.84
C GLU A 165 -4.37 17.52 -6.35
N ASP A 166 -4.42 18.53 -5.50
CA ASP A 166 -4.81 18.37 -4.08
C ASP A 166 -6.17 17.67 -3.98
N ALA A 167 -6.21 16.56 -3.26
CA ALA A 167 -7.40 15.69 -3.19
C ALA A 167 -8.57 16.39 -2.49
N PHE A 168 -8.31 17.20 -1.45
CA PHE A 168 -9.35 17.95 -0.75
C PHE A 168 -9.96 19.03 -1.65
N GLU A 169 -9.13 19.83 -2.32
CA GLU A 169 -9.62 20.93 -3.17
C GLU A 169 -10.38 20.38 -4.39
N ALA A 170 -9.91 19.25 -4.96
CA ALA A 170 -10.59 18.59 -6.07
C ALA A 170 -11.95 18.01 -5.65
N ALA A 171 -12.00 17.30 -4.51
CA ALA A 171 -13.25 16.77 -3.96
C ALA A 171 -14.25 17.88 -3.68
N LYS A 172 -13.82 18.96 -3.02
CA LYS A 172 -14.67 20.11 -2.70
C LYS A 172 -15.25 20.77 -3.96
N ARG A 173 -14.38 21.05 -4.94
CA ARG A 173 -14.80 21.63 -6.23
C ARG A 173 -15.84 20.78 -6.94
N GLU A 174 -15.68 19.46 -6.96
CA GLU A 174 -16.58 18.55 -7.64
C GLU A 174 -17.92 18.42 -6.89
N VAL A 175 -17.91 18.36 -5.56
CA VAL A 175 -19.13 18.36 -4.72
C VAL A 175 -19.93 19.63 -4.94
N GLU A 176 -19.29 20.80 -4.91
CA GLU A 176 -19.94 22.10 -5.16
C GLU A 176 -20.53 22.17 -6.57
N TRP A 177 -19.81 21.66 -7.58
CA TRP A 177 -20.30 21.61 -8.96
C TRP A 177 -21.53 20.71 -9.11
N LEU A 178 -21.50 19.51 -8.49
CA LEU A 178 -22.63 18.57 -8.52
C LEU A 178 -23.88 19.18 -7.88
N HIS A 179 -23.77 19.78 -6.71
CA HIS A 179 -24.92 20.44 -6.04
C HIS A 179 -25.46 21.63 -6.85
N ALA A 180 -24.60 22.38 -7.54
CA ALA A 180 -25.05 23.52 -8.34
C ALA A 180 -25.74 23.11 -9.66
N ASN A 181 -25.42 21.94 -10.21
CA ASN A 181 -25.87 21.56 -11.54
C ASN A 181 -26.83 20.37 -11.58
N HIS A 182 -26.93 19.61 -10.47
CA HIS A 182 -27.75 18.39 -10.41
C HIS A 182 -28.61 18.34 -9.16
N GLN A 183 -29.70 17.59 -9.24
CA GLN A 183 -30.47 17.23 -8.05
C GLN A 183 -29.88 15.94 -7.48
N ILE A 184 -29.36 16.01 -6.26
CA ILE A 184 -28.70 14.91 -5.56
C ILE A 184 -29.49 14.61 -4.30
N ASP A 185 -29.78 13.33 -4.05
CA ASP A 185 -30.50 12.88 -2.86
C ASP A 185 -29.53 12.35 -1.80
N VAL A 186 -28.35 11.81 -2.24
CA VAL A 186 -27.25 11.38 -1.38
C VAL A 186 -25.92 11.75 -2.04
N MET A 187 -25.02 12.40 -1.32
CA MET A 187 -23.68 12.77 -1.77
C MET A 187 -22.62 11.93 -1.08
N MET A 188 -21.77 11.28 -1.86
CA MET A 188 -20.70 10.43 -1.37
C MET A 188 -19.34 10.88 -1.92
N ILE A 189 -18.31 10.82 -1.09
CA ILE A 189 -16.91 10.91 -1.51
C ILE A 189 -16.28 9.55 -1.27
N ALA A 190 -15.71 8.94 -2.32
CA ALA A 190 -14.83 7.78 -2.25
C ALA A 190 -13.39 8.30 -2.39
N TYR A 191 -12.67 8.30 -1.30
CA TYR A 191 -11.30 8.81 -1.20
C TYR A 191 -10.33 7.67 -0.91
N HIS A 192 -9.47 7.35 -1.88
CA HIS A 192 -8.34 6.48 -1.59
C HIS A 192 -7.24 7.28 -0.91
N GLY A 193 -7.29 7.30 0.37
CA GLY A 193 -6.42 7.94 1.34
C GLY A 193 -7.03 7.80 2.73
N GLY A 194 -6.28 8.17 3.75
CA GLY A 194 -6.67 7.97 5.14
C GLY A 194 -6.96 9.26 5.90
N PHE A 195 -6.88 9.16 7.21
CA PHE A 195 -7.13 10.26 8.13
C PHE A 195 -5.82 10.78 8.72
N GLU A 196 -5.58 12.08 8.59
CA GLU A 196 -4.42 12.79 9.12
C GLU A 196 -4.53 13.13 10.60
N SER A 197 -5.73 12.93 11.18
CA SER A 197 -6.00 13.26 12.58
C SER A 197 -6.67 12.09 13.30
N ASP A 198 -6.51 12.07 14.61
CA ASP A 198 -7.26 11.18 15.49
C ASP A 198 -8.77 11.49 15.40
N LEU A 199 -9.57 10.46 15.24
CA LEU A 199 -11.00 10.62 14.96
C LEU A 199 -11.84 11.02 16.18
N GLU A 200 -11.33 10.79 17.39
CA GLU A 200 -12.00 11.12 18.65
C GLU A 200 -11.59 12.50 19.15
N THR A 201 -10.28 12.76 19.15
CA THR A 201 -9.73 13.99 19.73
C THR A 201 -9.53 15.11 18.73
N GLY A 202 -9.40 14.78 17.44
CA GLY A 202 -9.04 15.72 16.37
C GLY A 202 -7.59 16.17 16.39
N GLU A 203 -6.73 15.53 17.21
CA GLU A 203 -5.29 15.80 17.22
C GLU A 203 -4.68 15.38 15.89
N THR A 204 -3.88 16.26 15.31
CA THR A 204 -3.18 15.97 14.05
C THR A 204 -2.06 14.98 14.31
N LEU A 205 -2.16 13.80 13.72
CA LEU A 205 -1.18 12.71 13.82
C LEU A 205 -0.15 12.78 12.70
N GLU A 206 -0.56 13.23 11.52
CA GLU A 206 0.27 13.29 10.32
C GLU A 206 0.15 14.69 9.69
N ARG A 207 1.29 15.25 9.23
CA ARG A 207 1.38 16.60 8.68
C ARG A 207 1.98 16.66 7.28
N SER A 208 2.23 15.53 6.66
CA SER A 208 2.81 15.46 5.31
C SER A 208 1.84 16.03 4.27
N GLY A 209 0.53 15.88 4.50
CA GLY A 209 -0.53 16.15 3.52
C GLY A 209 -0.84 14.94 2.64
N GLU A 210 -0.28 13.78 2.95
CA GLU A 210 -0.60 12.50 2.30
C GLU A 210 -2.07 12.13 2.51
N ASN A 211 -2.53 12.27 3.76
CA ASN A 211 -3.89 11.97 4.16
C ASN A 211 -4.66 13.26 4.48
N VAL A 212 -5.89 13.34 4.01
CA VAL A 212 -6.77 14.52 4.19
C VAL A 212 -8.23 14.14 4.52
N GLY A 213 -8.47 12.90 4.92
CA GLY A 213 -9.82 12.37 5.18
C GLY A 213 -10.55 13.08 6.32
N TYR A 214 -9.83 13.45 7.38
CA TYR A 214 -10.41 14.21 8.48
C TYR A 214 -10.85 15.60 8.03
N LYS A 215 -10.01 16.29 7.25
CA LYS A 215 -10.32 17.59 6.65
C LYS A 215 -11.50 17.50 5.68
N ILE A 216 -11.57 16.46 4.84
CA ILE A 216 -12.71 16.19 3.95
C ILE A 216 -14.00 16.09 4.77
N CYS A 217 -13.99 15.27 5.83
CA CYS A 217 -15.17 15.10 6.68
C CYS A 217 -15.59 16.40 7.38
N LYS A 218 -14.63 17.21 7.80
CA LYS A 218 -14.87 18.43 8.57
C LYS A 218 -15.32 19.60 7.72
N ASP A 219 -14.63 19.84 6.60
CA ASP A 219 -14.66 21.13 5.90
C ASP A 219 -15.43 21.09 4.57
N ILE A 220 -15.84 19.93 4.05
CA ILE A 220 -16.69 19.83 2.86
C ILE A 220 -18.15 19.67 3.30
N GLU A 221 -18.97 20.68 3.03
CA GLU A 221 -20.40 20.65 3.33
C GLU A 221 -21.21 19.85 2.29
N GLY A 222 -22.40 19.39 2.66
CA GLY A 222 -23.34 18.72 1.74
C GLY A 222 -22.92 17.29 1.37
N VAL A 223 -22.03 16.65 2.14
CA VAL A 223 -21.62 15.25 1.99
C VAL A 223 -22.25 14.41 3.10
N ASP A 224 -22.82 13.26 2.72
CA ASP A 224 -23.48 12.32 3.64
C ASP A 224 -22.57 11.16 4.04
N VAL A 225 -21.72 10.71 3.10
CA VAL A 225 -20.87 9.53 3.23
C VAL A 225 -19.46 9.83 2.76
N VAL A 226 -18.46 9.39 3.53
CA VAL A 226 -17.05 9.39 3.12
C VAL A 226 -16.46 7.98 3.27
N ILE A 227 -16.05 7.42 2.16
CA ILE A 227 -15.31 6.15 2.09
C ILE A 227 -13.82 6.49 2.09
N THR A 228 -13.02 5.78 2.88
CA THR A 228 -11.56 5.94 2.95
C THR A 228 -10.83 4.61 2.79
N GLY A 229 -9.53 4.62 2.56
CA GLY A 229 -8.67 3.45 2.38
C GLY A 229 -7.23 3.74 2.77
N HIS A 230 -6.27 3.11 2.08
CA HIS A 230 -4.83 3.40 2.12
C HIS A 230 -4.12 3.06 3.46
N GLN A 231 -4.72 3.40 4.58
CA GLN A 231 -4.15 3.15 5.91
C GLN A 231 -4.43 1.74 6.45
N HIS A 232 -5.22 0.92 5.73
CA HIS A 232 -5.60 -0.45 6.10
C HIS A 232 -6.31 -0.57 7.46
N ARG A 233 -6.96 0.51 7.91
CA ARG A 233 -7.66 0.53 9.20
C ARG A 233 -9.08 -0.02 9.04
N GLU A 234 -9.61 -0.58 10.11
CA GLU A 234 -11.01 -1.00 10.19
C GLU A 234 -11.82 0.08 10.91
N ILE A 235 -12.59 0.88 10.15
CA ILE A 235 -13.34 2.02 10.67
C ILE A 235 -14.78 1.96 10.17
N ALA A 236 -15.75 2.11 11.09
CA ALA A 236 -17.16 2.33 10.76
C ALA A 236 -17.81 3.18 11.85
N GLN A 237 -17.98 4.46 11.59
CA GLN A 237 -18.54 5.41 12.56
C GLN A 237 -19.10 6.65 11.87
N HIS A 238 -19.63 7.59 12.65
CA HIS A 238 -19.95 8.94 12.18
C HIS A 238 -18.87 9.93 12.60
N LEU A 239 -18.53 10.84 11.68
CA LEU A 239 -17.61 11.95 11.92
C LEU A 239 -18.19 13.22 11.31
N PHE A 240 -18.40 14.26 12.12
CA PHE A 240 -19.06 15.52 11.73
C PHE A 240 -20.41 15.32 11.02
N GLY A 241 -21.20 14.32 11.48
CA GLY A 241 -22.51 13.99 10.91
C GLY A 241 -22.47 13.13 9.65
N LYS A 242 -21.30 12.85 9.08
CA LYS A 242 -21.11 11.99 7.91
C LYS A 242 -20.84 10.54 8.34
N ALA A 243 -21.42 9.57 7.62
CA ALA A 243 -21.06 8.17 7.80
C ALA A 243 -19.69 7.91 7.15
N ILE A 244 -18.77 7.32 7.90
CA ILE A 244 -17.43 6.95 7.38
C ILE A 244 -17.21 5.46 7.48
N VAL A 245 -16.49 4.91 6.49
CA VAL A 245 -16.06 3.51 6.45
C VAL A 245 -14.66 3.38 5.85
N GLN A 246 -13.84 2.51 6.47
CA GLN A 246 -12.57 2.01 5.92
C GLN A 246 -12.51 0.51 6.22
N PRO A 247 -12.52 -0.39 5.21
CA PRO A 247 -12.77 -1.82 5.43
C PRO A 247 -11.51 -2.67 5.65
N GLY A 248 -10.43 -2.10 6.14
CA GLY A 248 -9.18 -2.83 6.35
C GLY A 248 -8.45 -3.11 5.04
N THR A 249 -7.85 -4.28 4.92
CA THR A 249 -7.06 -4.68 3.75
C THR A 249 -7.28 -6.15 3.40
N LYS A 250 -6.87 -6.58 2.19
CA LYS A 250 -6.92 -7.98 1.72
C LYS A 250 -8.30 -8.64 1.78
N GLY A 251 -9.36 -7.85 1.89
CA GLY A 251 -10.73 -8.37 2.00
C GLY A 251 -11.01 -9.10 3.31
N VAL A 252 -10.42 -8.69 4.44
CA VAL A 252 -10.72 -9.22 5.78
C VAL A 252 -12.11 -8.82 6.25
N CYS A 253 -12.65 -7.70 5.77
CA CYS A 253 -14.04 -7.31 5.96
C CYS A 253 -14.57 -6.51 4.77
N LEU A 254 -15.89 -6.44 4.68
CA LEU A 254 -16.64 -5.59 3.75
C LEU A 254 -17.18 -4.38 4.50
N GLY A 255 -16.91 -3.18 4.01
CA GLY A 255 -17.57 -1.97 4.50
C GLY A 255 -19.04 -1.95 4.08
N LYS A 256 -19.92 -1.58 4.98
CA LYS A 256 -21.35 -1.40 4.69
C LYS A 256 -21.89 -0.09 5.29
N ILE A 257 -22.62 0.67 4.48
CA ILE A 257 -23.39 1.81 4.95
C ILE A 257 -24.84 1.58 4.52
N GLU A 258 -25.74 1.38 5.48
CA GLU A 258 -27.17 1.28 5.20
C GLU A 258 -27.76 2.69 5.12
N LEU A 259 -28.30 3.05 3.95
CA LEU A 259 -29.02 4.29 3.72
C LEU A 259 -30.52 4.04 3.93
N THR A 260 -31.14 4.76 4.85
CA THR A 260 -32.59 4.76 5.03
C THR A 260 -33.20 5.99 4.38
N ILE A 261 -34.05 5.77 3.36
CA ILE A 261 -34.70 6.81 2.58
C ILE A 261 -36.20 6.85 2.97
N ASN A 262 -36.67 8.01 3.31
CA ASN A 262 -38.11 8.20 3.66
C ASN A 262 -38.99 8.16 2.41
N GLU A 263 -40.32 8.27 2.62
CA GLU A 263 -41.32 8.20 1.54
C GLU A 263 -41.24 9.38 0.57
N ASN A 264 -40.64 10.48 0.98
CA ASN A 264 -40.43 11.67 0.14
C ASN A 264 -39.15 11.61 -0.71
N GLY A 265 -38.34 10.50 -0.59
CA GLY A 265 -37.07 10.33 -1.31
C GLY A 265 -35.87 10.99 -0.61
N THR A 266 -36.02 11.46 0.63
CA THR A 266 -34.95 12.13 1.37
C THR A 266 -34.21 11.14 2.26
N LEU A 267 -32.88 11.27 2.33
CA LEU A 267 -32.03 10.52 3.26
C LEU A 267 -32.41 10.88 4.70
N GLU A 268 -32.82 9.88 5.48
CA GLU A 268 -33.21 10.03 6.88
C GLU A 268 -32.13 9.58 7.85
N LYS A 269 -31.40 8.51 7.47
CA LYS A 269 -30.37 7.90 8.33
C LYS A 269 -29.30 7.20 7.51
N THR A 270 -28.08 7.22 8.01
CA THR A 270 -26.96 6.42 7.56
C THR A 270 -26.44 5.54 8.70
N GLU A 271 -26.18 4.26 8.45
CA GLU A 271 -25.66 3.33 9.46
C GLU A 271 -24.39 2.63 8.92
N PRO A 272 -23.18 3.14 9.27
CA PRO A 272 -21.93 2.51 8.90
C PRO A 272 -21.65 1.29 9.76
N SER A 273 -21.11 0.22 9.15
CA SER A 273 -20.71 -1.02 9.81
C SER A 273 -19.65 -1.75 8.99
N LEU A 274 -18.96 -2.72 9.61
CA LEU A 274 -18.06 -3.64 8.95
C LEU A 274 -18.62 -5.06 9.06
N ILE A 275 -18.55 -5.82 7.96
CA ILE A 275 -18.93 -7.22 7.91
C ILE A 275 -17.67 -8.06 7.76
N ASN A 276 -17.27 -8.73 8.82
CA ASN A 276 -16.09 -9.59 8.86
C ASN A 276 -16.34 -10.91 8.11
N VAL A 277 -15.30 -11.44 7.44
CA VAL A 277 -15.40 -12.67 6.65
C VAL A 277 -14.86 -13.93 7.34
N ASN A 278 -14.64 -13.89 8.68
CA ASN A 278 -14.03 -14.99 9.43
C ASN A 278 -14.69 -16.36 9.15
N ASP A 279 -16.00 -16.44 9.27
CA ASP A 279 -16.77 -17.68 9.10
C ASP A 279 -17.53 -17.74 7.77
N VAL A 280 -17.18 -16.85 6.83
CA VAL A 280 -17.84 -16.79 5.52
C VAL A 280 -17.19 -17.81 4.58
N PRO A 281 -17.98 -18.67 3.90
CA PRO A 281 -17.42 -19.59 2.91
C PRO A 281 -16.95 -18.85 1.65
N LEU A 282 -15.94 -19.42 0.99
CA LEU A 282 -15.54 -18.99 -0.35
C LEU A 282 -16.71 -19.19 -1.33
N ASN A 283 -16.99 -18.18 -2.14
CA ASN A 283 -18.03 -18.24 -3.16
C ASN A 283 -17.65 -19.25 -4.26
N ASP A 284 -18.55 -20.17 -4.58
CA ASP A 284 -18.28 -21.24 -5.54
C ASP A 284 -18.01 -20.73 -6.95
N ALA A 285 -18.75 -19.71 -7.41
CA ALA A 285 -18.55 -19.15 -8.73
C ALA A 285 -17.18 -18.42 -8.84
N VAL A 286 -16.75 -17.74 -7.77
CA VAL A 286 -15.42 -17.13 -7.69
C VAL A 286 -14.34 -18.20 -7.68
N LYS A 287 -14.53 -19.26 -6.90
CA LYS A 287 -13.61 -20.39 -6.87
C LYS A 287 -13.40 -20.99 -8.27
N ASP A 288 -14.50 -21.28 -8.99
CA ASP A 288 -14.42 -21.83 -10.34
C ASP A 288 -13.72 -20.89 -11.33
N LEU A 289 -13.97 -19.58 -11.23
CA LEU A 289 -13.36 -18.58 -12.09
C LEU A 289 -11.84 -18.44 -11.87
N ILE A 290 -11.40 -18.53 -10.62
CA ILE A 290 -10.01 -18.16 -10.22
C ILE A 290 -9.11 -19.38 -10.06
N THR A 291 -9.65 -20.57 -9.76
CA THR A 291 -8.84 -21.79 -9.55
C THR A 291 -7.80 -22.04 -10.67
N PRO A 292 -8.10 -21.88 -11.97
CA PRO A 292 -7.09 -22.14 -13.00
C PRO A 292 -5.84 -21.29 -12.84
N ILE A 293 -5.98 -19.96 -12.74
CA ILE A 293 -4.85 -19.05 -12.59
C ILE A 293 -4.19 -19.16 -11.22
N HIS A 294 -4.96 -19.41 -10.18
CA HIS A 294 -4.44 -19.68 -8.85
C HIS A 294 -3.50 -20.88 -8.84
N ASN A 295 -3.88 -22.00 -9.47
CA ASN A 295 -3.04 -23.18 -9.56
C ASN A 295 -1.76 -22.93 -10.38
N GLU A 296 -1.84 -22.16 -11.46
CA GLU A 296 -0.64 -21.78 -12.21
C GLU A 296 0.31 -20.91 -11.37
N THR A 297 -0.24 -19.99 -10.60
CA THR A 297 0.52 -19.15 -9.65
C THR A 297 1.20 -20.02 -8.58
N GLU A 298 0.49 -20.97 -7.99
CA GLU A 298 1.05 -21.89 -6.99
C GLU A 298 2.22 -22.71 -7.55
N ILE A 299 2.07 -23.25 -8.78
CA ILE A 299 3.14 -23.99 -9.46
C ILE A 299 4.37 -23.09 -9.70
N TRP A 300 4.15 -21.85 -10.11
CA TRP A 300 5.24 -20.89 -10.32
C TRP A 300 5.92 -20.53 -9.00
N LEU A 301 5.16 -20.30 -7.93
CA LEU A 301 5.67 -19.97 -6.61
C LEU A 301 6.59 -21.08 -6.04
N ASP A 302 6.28 -22.35 -6.31
CA ASP A 302 7.06 -23.49 -5.80
C ASP A 302 8.32 -23.80 -6.62
N GLN A 303 8.59 -23.05 -7.70
CA GLN A 303 9.83 -23.22 -8.47
C GLN A 303 11.05 -22.85 -7.64
N SER A 304 11.97 -23.80 -7.49
CA SER A 304 13.25 -23.56 -6.83
C SER A 304 14.19 -22.76 -7.71
N ILE A 305 14.76 -21.70 -7.18
CA ILE A 305 15.63 -20.76 -7.90
C ILE A 305 17.03 -20.64 -7.32
N GLY A 306 17.27 -21.15 -6.11
CA GLY A 306 18.59 -21.10 -5.49
C GLY A 306 18.67 -21.82 -4.17
N LYS A 307 19.84 -21.82 -3.56
CA LYS A 307 20.12 -22.45 -2.25
C LYS A 307 20.77 -21.47 -1.30
N ILE A 308 20.43 -21.59 -0.03
CA ILE A 308 21.09 -20.89 1.08
C ILE A 308 21.89 -21.92 1.90
N GLU A 309 23.16 -21.64 2.13
CA GLU A 309 23.96 -22.29 3.17
C GLU A 309 24.01 -21.40 4.41
N GLY A 310 23.63 -21.97 5.55
CA GLY A 310 23.42 -21.23 6.80
C GLY A 310 21.96 -20.92 7.03
N ASP A 311 21.65 -20.01 7.96
CA ASP A 311 20.33 -19.68 8.39
C ASP A 311 19.92 -18.26 7.96
N MET A 312 18.86 -18.14 7.18
CA MET A 312 18.20 -16.88 6.79
C MET A 312 16.74 -16.80 7.23
N ILE A 313 16.29 -17.72 8.10
CA ILE A 313 14.93 -17.70 8.61
C ILE A 313 14.80 -16.60 9.66
N ILE A 314 13.78 -15.78 9.53
CA ILE A 314 13.46 -14.70 10.48
C ILE A 314 12.37 -15.20 11.43
N ASP A 315 12.76 -15.57 12.65
CA ASP A 315 11.80 -15.95 13.70
C ASP A 315 11.11 -14.72 14.32
N SER A 316 11.78 -13.57 14.32
CA SER A 316 11.28 -12.32 14.86
C SER A 316 11.79 -11.13 14.03
N PRO A 317 10.92 -10.48 13.25
CA PRO A 317 11.28 -9.26 12.52
C PRO A 317 11.76 -8.13 13.43
N PHE A 318 11.19 -7.99 14.63
CA PHE A 318 11.67 -7.03 15.63
C PHE A 318 13.11 -7.31 16.06
N HIS A 319 13.44 -8.59 16.33
CA HIS A 319 14.80 -8.98 16.70
C HIS A 319 15.78 -8.78 15.54
N ALA A 320 15.35 -9.10 14.31
CA ALA A 320 16.15 -8.87 13.10
C ALA A 320 16.46 -7.37 12.88
N ARG A 321 15.48 -6.48 13.15
CA ARG A 321 15.70 -5.03 13.09
C ARG A 321 16.65 -4.54 14.19
N LEU A 322 16.60 -5.14 15.38
CA LEU A 322 17.40 -4.71 16.52
C LEU A 322 18.86 -5.18 16.44
N HIS A 323 19.13 -6.34 15.84
CA HIS A 323 20.45 -6.99 15.86
C HIS A 323 21.05 -7.20 14.48
N GLY A 324 20.37 -6.82 13.40
CA GLY A 324 20.73 -7.22 12.06
C GLY A 324 20.40 -8.70 11.78
N HIS A 325 20.36 -9.08 10.52
CA HIS A 325 19.98 -10.43 10.11
C HIS A 325 20.62 -10.83 8.77
N PRO A 326 20.96 -12.12 8.55
CA PRO A 326 21.52 -12.59 7.27
C PRO A 326 20.64 -12.30 6.04
N TYR A 327 19.31 -12.33 6.18
CA TYR A 327 18.40 -11.94 5.13
C TYR A 327 18.59 -10.47 4.70
N VAL A 328 18.78 -9.57 5.66
CA VAL A 328 19.00 -8.14 5.40
C VAL A 328 20.35 -7.92 4.70
N ASP A 329 21.43 -8.61 5.17
CA ASP A 329 22.72 -8.60 4.49
C ASP A 329 22.59 -9.09 3.04
N PHE A 330 21.83 -10.17 2.83
CA PHE A 330 21.61 -10.74 1.51
C PHE A 330 20.90 -9.74 0.56
N ILE A 331 19.79 -9.11 0.98
CA ILE A 331 19.09 -8.12 0.16
C ILE A 331 19.99 -6.92 -0.15
N ASN A 332 20.75 -6.43 0.83
CA ASN A 332 21.72 -5.35 0.61
C ASN A 332 22.83 -5.76 -0.41
N ARG A 333 23.29 -7.03 -0.39
CA ARG A 333 24.24 -7.54 -1.40
C ARG A 333 23.64 -7.55 -2.80
N VAL A 334 22.37 -7.96 -2.94
CA VAL A 334 21.65 -7.91 -4.22
C VAL A 334 21.57 -6.47 -4.73
N GLN A 335 21.17 -5.54 -3.88
CA GLN A 335 21.10 -4.12 -4.23
C GLN A 335 22.47 -3.56 -4.63
N ASN A 336 23.52 -3.83 -3.84
CA ASN A 336 24.88 -3.37 -4.13
C ASN A 336 25.42 -3.94 -5.44
N GLU A 337 25.15 -5.22 -5.76
CA GLU A 337 25.55 -5.82 -7.04
C GLU A 337 24.83 -5.17 -8.20
N ALA A 338 23.52 -4.97 -8.12
CA ALA A 338 22.71 -4.32 -9.15
C ALA A 338 23.10 -2.85 -9.35
N GLY A 339 23.34 -2.13 -8.26
CA GLY A 339 23.77 -0.73 -8.24
C GLY A 339 25.19 -0.52 -8.71
N GLY A 340 26.08 -1.48 -8.45
CA GLY A 340 27.51 -1.33 -8.59
C GLY A 340 28.13 -0.48 -7.48
N THR A 341 27.52 -0.50 -6.28
CA THR A 341 27.89 0.33 -5.12
C THR A 341 28.40 -0.53 -3.97
N SER A 342 28.95 0.12 -2.94
CA SER A 342 29.35 -0.52 -1.69
C SER A 342 28.42 -0.19 -0.52
N ILE A 343 27.56 0.80 -0.67
CA ILE A 343 26.63 1.25 0.37
C ILE A 343 25.20 1.06 -0.11
N SER A 344 24.37 0.43 0.72
CA SER A 344 22.95 0.24 0.48
C SER A 344 22.14 0.32 1.77
N CYS A 345 20.84 0.54 1.65
CA CYS A 345 19.91 0.40 2.75
C CYS A 345 18.61 -0.32 2.30
N MET A 346 18.05 -1.09 3.21
CA MET A 346 16.78 -1.78 3.01
C MET A 346 16.00 -1.88 4.31
N ALA A 347 14.69 -2.08 4.22
CA ALA A 347 13.82 -2.33 5.36
C ALA A 347 13.20 -3.73 5.32
N ILE A 348 12.92 -4.32 6.49
CA ILE A 348 12.01 -5.45 6.61
C ILE A 348 10.59 -4.86 6.60
N PHE A 349 9.83 -5.11 5.52
CA PHE A 349 8.62 -4.35 5.19
C PHE A 349 7.43 -4.57 6.12
N ASN A 350 7.37 -5.72 6.80
CA ASN A 350 6.28 -6.07 7.71
C ASN A 350 6.75 -7.03 8.82
N ASP A 351 5.85 -7.38 9.72
CA ASP A 351 6.14 -8.26 10.85
C ASP A 351 5.81 -9.73 10.58
N ILE A 352 5.44 -10.07 9.34
CA ILE A 352 5.23 -11.46 8.89
C ILE A 352 6.35 -11.97 7.98
N CYS A 353 7.38 -11.16 7.69
CA CYS A 353 8.56 -11.55 6.92
C CYS A 353 9.27 -12.72 7.60
N GLN A 354 9.43 -13.83 6.87
CA GLN A 354 10.00 -15.07 7.39
C GLN A 354 11.45 -15.32 6.92
N GLY A 355 11.98 -14.44 6.06
CA GLY A 355 13.28 -14.68 5.45
C GLY A 355 13.25 -15.83 4.44
N PHE A 356 14.39 -16.47 4.19
CA PHE A 356 14.52 -17.51 3.15
C PHE A 356 14.81 -18.88 3.72
N ASN A 357 14.10 -19.87 3.18
CA ASN A 357 14.38 -21.29 3.40
C ASN A 357 15.72 -21.71 2.75
N PRO A 358 16.35 -22.83 3.19
CA PRO A 358 17.56 -23.35 2.56
C PRO A 358 17.44 -23.62 1.06
N ASN A 359 16.25 -24.00 0.58
CA ASN A 359 15.92 -24.12 -0.83
C ASN A 359 14.95 -23.00 -1.18
N VAL A 360 15.48 -21.93 -1.79
CA VAL A 360 14.71 -20.72 -2.07
C VAL A 360 13.81 -20.93 -3.28
N THR A 361 12.56 -20.58 -3.12
CA THR A 361 11.54 -20.59 -4.18
C THR A 361 11.11 -19.16 -4.52
N MET A 362 10.35 -18.99 -5.62
CA MET A 362 9.70 -17.70 -5.90
C MET A 362 8.74 -17.29 -4.77
N ARG A 363 8.10 -18.26 -4.11
CA ARG A 363 7.23 -18.03 -2.94
C ARG A 363 7.99 -17.29 -1.83
N ASP A 364 9.20 -17.76 -1.50
CA ASP A 364 10.02 -17.10 -0.50
C ASP A 364 10.32 -15.65 -0.88
N ILE A 365 10.60 -15.37 -2.17
CA ILE A 365 10.90 -14.01 -2.63
C ILE A 365 9.68 -13.11 -2.52
N VAL A 366 8.58 -13.44 -3.21
CA VAL A 366 7.43 -12.53 -3.34
C VAL A 366 6.65 -12.34 -2.04
N THR A 367 6.75 -13.30 -1.10
CA THR A 367 6.10 -13.17 0.22
C THR A 367 6.94 -12.39 1.23
N ASN A 368 8.25 -12.30 1.03
CA ASN A 368 9.14 -11.52 1.88
C ASN A 368 9.46 -10.13 1.31
N TYR A 369 9.49 -9.99 -0.02
CA TYR A 369 9.67 -8.71 -0.71
C TYR A 369 8.35 -8.34 -1.42
N ILE A 370 7.45 -7.71 -0.70
CA ILE A 370 6.02 -7.55 -1.08
C ILE A 370 5.72 -6.35 -1.98
N PHE A 371 6.70 -5.43 -2.18
CA PHE A 371 6.49 -4.24 -3.00
C PHE A 371 7.22 -4.34 -4.34
N PRO A 372 6.64 -3.87 -5.45
CA PRO A 372 7.27 -3.85 -6.77
C PRO A 372 8.27 -2.68 -6.87
N ASN A 373 9.24 -2.67 -5.94
CA ASN A 373 10.25 -1.62 -5.91
C ASN A 373 11.31 -1.84 -6.98
N THR A 374 11.71 -0.77 -7.63
CA THR A 374 12.93 -0.65 -8.43
C THR A 374 14.06 -0.06 -7.58
N LEU A 375 15.25 0.12 -8.15
CA LEU A 375 16.39 0.67 -7.42
C LEU A 375 16.91 1.96 -8.05
N LYS A 376 17.37 2.88 -7.20
CA LYS A 376 18.12 4.07 -7.61
C LYS A 376 19.45 4.16 -6.88
N VAL A 377 20.49 4.56 -7.61
CA VAL A 377 21.78 4.93 -7.03
C VAL A 377 21.83 6.45 -6.93
N LEU A 378 21.95 6.96 -5.71
CA LEU A 378 22.01 8.38 -5.42
C LEU A 378 23.41 8.80 -5.00
N LYS A 379 23.81 10.04 -5.32
CA LYS A 379 24.94 10.72 -4.67
C LYS A 379 24.47 11.37 -3.38
N VAL A 380 24.78 10.76 -2.25
CA VAL A 380 24.30 11.14 -0.92
C VAL A 380 25.46 11.73 -0.12
N LYS A 381 25.27 12.90 0.49
CA LYS A 381 26.25 13.46 1.42
C LYS A 381 26.31 12.63 2.69
N GLY A 382 27.48 12.53 3.31
CA GLY A 382 27.66 11.80 4.57
C GLY A 382 26.74 12.31 5.69
N GLU A 383 26.49 13.62 5.77
CA GLU A 383 25.52 14.18 6.73
C GLU A 383 24.10 13.61 6.55
N TYR A 384 23.68 13.26 5.30
CA TYR A 384 22.37 12.70 5.03
C TYR A 384 22.30 11.21 5.42
N ILE A 385 23.42 10.47 5.29
CA ILE A 385 23.52 9.10 5.81
C ILE A 385 23.34 9.10 7.33
N VAL A 386 23.99 10.03 8.04
CA VAL A 386 23.82 10.18 9.49
C VAL A 386 22.38 10.56 9.85
N LYS A 387 21.76 11.49 9.12
CA LYS A 387 20.36 11.87 9.32
C LYS A 387 19.41 10.67 9.07
N ALA A 388 19.70 9.83 8.07
CA ALA A 388 18.91 8.64 7.78
C ALA A 388 19.01 7.60 8.92
N LEU A 389 20.20 7.39 9.47
CA LEU A 389 20.39 6.54 10.63
C LEU A 389 19.69 7.10 11.88
N GLU A 390 19.70 8.43 12.09
CA GLU A 390 18.97 9.08 13.19
C GLU A 390 17.46 8.94 13.01
N GLN A 391 16.92 9.10 11.78
CA GLN A 391 15.51 8.88 11.47
C GLN A 391 15.13 7.42 11.76
N SER A 392 15.90 6.47 11.26
CA SER A 392 15.70 5.04 11.55
C SER A 392 15.77 4.75 13.07
N ALA A 393 16.70 5.36 13.79
CA ALA A 393 16.83 5.17 15.24
C ALA A 393 15.58 5.61 16.03
N THR A 394 14.69 6.42 15.43
CA THR A 394 13.41 6.82 16.08
C THR A 394 12.39 5.69 16.12
N TYR A 395 12.60 4.60 15.35
CA TYR A 395 11.78 3.39 15.39
C TYR A 395 11.71 2.77 16.77
N PHE A 396 12.81 2.82 17.52
CA PHE A 396 12.87 2.30 18.90
C PHE A 396 12.62 3.37 19.93
N THR A 397 11.94 2.97 21.01
CA THR A 397 11.88 3.71 22.27
C THR A 397 12.17 2.76 23.44
N LEU A 398 12.55 3.29 24.59
CA LEU A 398 12.82 2.48 25.78
C LEU A 398 11.63 2.54 26.73
N VAL A 399 11.10 1.36 27.09
CA VAL A 399 10.10 1.18 28.16
C VAL A 399 10.72 0.22 29.18
N ASP A 400 10.80 0.65 30.43
CA ASP A 400 11.46 -0.09 31.52
C ASP A 400 12.89 -0.55 31.15
N GLY A 401 13.62 0.29 30.41
CA GLY A 401 14.97 0.00 29.93
C GLY A 401 15.09 -1.02 28.82
N GLN A 402 13.98 -1.47 28.23
CA GLN A 402 13.96 -2.39 27.10
C GLN A 402 13.50 -1.69 25.82
N PRO A 403 14.08 -2.01 24.65
CA PRO A 403 13.66 -1.45 23.39
C PRO A 403 12.30 -2.00 22.97
N VAL A 404 11.40 -1.10 22.57
CA VAL A 404 10.10 -1.41 21.96
C VAL A 404 9.89 -0.54 20.73
N VAL A 405 8.93 -0.88 19.87
CA VAL A 405 8.57 -0.06 18.70
C VAL A 405 7.91 1.24 19.19
N SER A 406 8.38 2.36 18.68
CA SER A 406 7.84 3.70 18.94
C SER A 406 6.42 3.85 18.35
N ASP A 407 5.53 4.53 19.06
CA ASP A 407 4.16 4.80 18.57
C ASP A 407 4.15 5.57 17.24
N ALA A 408 5.16 6.37 16.96
CA ALA A 408 5.30 7.06 15.68
C ALA A 408 5.41 6.11 14.46
N PHE A 409 5.71 4.83 14.67
CA PHE A 409 5.75 3.79 13.63
C PHE A 409 4.59 2.79 13.74
N ARG A 410 3.62 3.06 14.60
CA ARG A 410 2.47 2.19 14.83
C ARG A 410 1.15 2.91 14.64
N ILE A 411 1.11 4.22 14.83
CA ILE A 411 -0.11 5.03 14.83
C ILE A 411 0.07 6.19 13.85
N PRO A 412 -0.87 6.41 12.91
CA PRO A 412 -2.15 5.71 12.74
C PRO A 412 -2.05 4.38 11.98
N LYS A 413 -0.90 4.09 11.39
CA LYS A 413 -0.59 2.88 10.59
C LYS A 413 0.74 2.29 11.03
N GLU A 414 0.87 0.96 10.97
CA GLU A 414 2.16 0.32 11.17
C GLU A 414 3.08 0.54 9.97
N GLU A 415 4.26 1.11 10.22
CA GLU A 415 5.23 1.51 9.19
C GLU A 415 6.63 0.94 9.43
N PRO A 416 6.79 -0.38 9.67
CA PRO A 416 8.11 -0.97 9.87
C PRO A 416 9.02 -0.83 8.65
N TYR A 417 8.45 -0.61 7.46
CA TYR A 417 9.16 -0.33 6.21
C TYR A 417 9.90 1.04 6.21
N ASN A 418 9.66 1.88 7.19
CA ASN A 418 10.38 3.15 7.38
C ASN A 418 11.57 3.03 8.34
N TYR A 419 11.96 1.80 8.74
CA TYR A 419 13.19 1.50 9.46
C TYR A 419 14.21 0.84 8.54
N ASP A 420 15.21 1.59 8.10
CA ASP A 420 16.25 1.10 7.20
C ASP A 420 17.45 0.50 7.97
N LEU A 421 17.92 -0.65 7.49
CA LEU A 421 19.17 -1.28 7.91
C LEU A 421 20.22 -1.10 6.80
N TRP A 422 21.37 -0.57 7.18
CA TRP A 422 22.41 -0.13 6.24
C TRP A 422 23.53 -1.15 6.11
N SER A 423 24.08 -1.27 4.90
CA SER A 423 25.28 -2.02 4.57
C SER A 423 26.33 -1.08 3.98
N GLY A 424 27.63 -1.45 4.13
CA GLY A 424 28.76 -0.67 3.61
C GLY A 424 29.23 0.47 4.50
N VAL A 425 28.55 0.71 5.61
CA VAL A 425 28.98 1.60 6.69
C VAL A 425 28.88 0.85 8.01
N ASP A 426 29.83 1.04 8.93
CA ASP A 426 29.72 0.56 10.30
C ASP A 426 29.10 1.65 11.17
N TYR A 427 28.11 1.31 11.99
CA TYR A 427 27.41 2.33 12.80
C TYR A 427 26.97 1.85 14.17
N THR A 428 26.95 2.77 15.11
CA THR A 428 26.49 2.54 16.49
C THR A 428 25.36 3.51 16.84
N ILE A 429 24.25 2.95 17.32
CA ILE A 429 23.08 3.70 17.81
C ILE A 429 22.96 3.48 19.32
N ASP A 430 22.88 4.56 20.12
CA ASP A 430 22.64 4.53 21.56
C ASP A 430 21.23 5.04 21.86
N LEU A 431 20.31 4.12 22.16
CA LEU A 431 18.90 4.43 22.43
C LEU A 431 18.66 5.21 23.73
N ARG A 432 19.65 5.27 24.64
CA ARG A 432 19.60 6.04 25.89
C ARG A 432 19.71 7.54 25.62
N LYS A 433 20.24 7.90 24.45
CA LYS A 433 20.37 9.30 24.04
C LYS A 433 19.06 9.85 23.47
N PRO A 434 18.86 11.17 23.53
CA PRO A 434 17.68 11.78 22.95
C PRO A 434 17.63 11.58 21.42
N LYS A 435 16.42 11.52 20.85
CA LYS A 435 16.19 11.48 19.40
C LYS A 435 16.96 12.62 18.71
N GLY A 436 17.59 12.32 17.58
CA GLY A 436 18.45 13.24 16.84
C GLY A 436 19.92 13.30 17.32
N ASN A 437 20.28 12.51 18.36
CA ASN A 437 21.65 12.38 18.87
C ASN A 437 21.96 10.92 19.27
N ARG A 438 21.25 9.97 18.69
CA ARG A 438 21.39 8.53 18.97
C ARG A 438 22.50 7.86 18.18
N VAL A 439 22.81 8.35 16.99
CA VAL A 439 23.93 7.87 16.17
C VAL A 439 25.22 8.41 16.78
N VAL A 440 26.04 7.52 17.33
CA VAL A 440 27.24 7.90 18.07
C VAL A 440 28.51 7.68 17.29
N GLU A 441 28.46 6.84 16.28
CA GLU A 441 29.57 6.52 15.41
C GLU A 441 29.06 6.09 14.03
N VAL A 442 29.68 6.56 12.96
CA VAL A 442 29.53 6.03 11.60
C VAL A 442 30.90 5.99 10.93
N LEU A 443 31.28 4.81 10.47
CA LEU A 443 32.56 4.59 9.79
C LEU A 443 32.32 4.11 8.35
N TYR A 444 33.12 4.62 7.42
CA TYR A 444 33.22 4.09 6.08
C TYR A 444 34.64 3.62 5.82
N ASN A 445 34.83 2.33 5.46
CA ASN A 445 36.14 1.68 5.32
C ASN A 445 37.04 1.87 6.59
N GLY A 446 36.42 1.78 7.76
CA GLY A 446 37.10 1.89 9.05
C GLY A 446 37.55 3.32 9.44
N GLN A 447 37.15 4.34 8.67
CA GLN A 447 37.41 5.76 8.96
C GLN A 447 36.10 6.49 9.25
N PRO A 448 36.10 7.52 10.11
CA PRO A 448 34.88 8.33 10.34
C PRO A 448 34.29 8.86 9.04
N LEU A 449 32.98 8.65 8.85
CA LEU A 449 32.25 9.14 7.69
C LEU A 449 32.35 10.68 7.64
N GLN A 450 32.74 11.22 6.50
CA GLN A 450 32.91 12.66 6.33
C GLN A 450 31.56 13.29 5.93
N ALA A 451 31.07 14.23 6.71
CA ALA A 451 29.75 14.83 6.54
C ALA A 451 29.55 15.51 5.18
N ASP A 452 30.58 16.19 4.70
CA ASP A 452 30.56 16.98 3.44
C ASP A 452 30.94 16.16 2.21
N GLU A 453 31.49 14.96 2.37
CA GLU A 453 31.80 14.06 1.25
C GLU A 453 30.53 13.39 0.71
N THR A 454 30.60 12.99 -0.56
CA THR A 454 29.47 12.38 -1.26
C THR A 454 29.77 10.90 -1.53
N TYR A 455 28.80 10.05 -1.24
CA TYR A 455 28.87 8.61 -1.38
C TYR A 455 27.79 8.13 -2.35
N GLU A 456 28.09 7.10 -3.15
CA GLU A 456 27.08 6.44 -3.97
C GLU A 456 26.36 5.39 -3.14
N VAL A 457 25.05 5.59 -2.98
CA VAL A 457 24.18 4.73 -2.17
C VAL A 457 23.07 4.19 -3.03
N VAL A 458 22.90 2.87 -3.07
CA VAL A 458 21.74 2.23 -3.70
C VAL A 458 20.63 2.02 -2.67
N MET A 459 19.41 2.34 -3.07
CA MET A 459 18.20 2.16 -2.28
C MET A 459 17.00 1.93 -3.20
N ASN A 460 15.88 1.47 -2.64
CA ASN A 460 14.66 1.34 -3.43
C ASN A 460 14.11 2.71 -3.87
N ASN A 461 13.31 2.73 -4.94
CA ASN A 461 12.71 3.93 -5.50
C ASN A 461 11.90 4.71 -4.46
N TYR A 462 11.12 4.04 -3.63
CA TYR A 462 10.34 4.68 -2.55
C TYR A 462 11.23 5.50 -1.61
N ARG A 463 12.34 4.93 -1.11
CA ARG A 463 13.28 5.65 -0.24
C ARG A 463 14.01 6.77 -0.99
N ALA A 464 14.37 6.55 -2.24
CA ALA A 464 15.07 7.52 -3.07
C ALA A 464 14.25 8.78 -3.35
N THR A 465 12.92 8.72 -3.32
CA THR A 465 12.04 9.88 -3.45
C THR A 465 11.89 10.70 -2.16
N GLY A 466 12.49 10.24 -1.05
CA GLY A 466 12.41 10.91 0.24
C GLY A 466 11.23 10.49 1.10
N ALA A 467 10.48 9.47 0.65
CA ALA A 467 9.32 8.96 1.39
C ALA A 467 9.68 8.41 2.78
N GLY A 468 8.72 8.43 3.71
CA GLY A 468 8.91 7.97 5.09
C GLY A 468 9.72 8.95 5.96
N ASN A 469 9.64 10.25 5.69
CA ASN A 469 10.37 11.34 6.36
C ASN A 469 11.89 11.36 6.09
N PHE A 470 12.31 10.90 4.90
CA PHE A 470 13.69 10.97 4.43
C PHE A 470 13.86 12.04 3.34
N ASP A 471 13.18 13.17 3.46
CA ASP A 471 13.05 14.25 2.46
C ASP A 471 14.37 14.70 1.80
N TYR A 472 15.47 14.61 2.54
CA TYR A 472 16.81 14.99 2.05
C TYR A 472 17.35 14.08 0.94
N PHE A 473 16.75 12.91 0.69
CA PHE A 473 17.12 12.07 -0.45
C PHE A 473 16.49 12.55 -1.76
N ARG A 474 15.34 13.23 -1.70
CA ARG A 474 14.61 13.72 -2.89
C ARG A 474 15.46 14.57 -3.82
N ASP A 475 16.29 15.42 -3.25
CA ASP A 475 17.15 16.35 -3.99
C ASP A 475 18.55 15.81 -4.29
N CYS A 476 18.82 14.55 -3.92
CA CYS A 476 20.10 13.90 -4.20
C CYS A 476 20.19 13.54 -5.69
N PRO A 477 21.34 13.82 -6.37
CA PRO A 477 21.50 13.47 -7.77
C PRO A 477 21.41 11.96 -8.00
N VAL A 478 20.55 11.55 -8.94
CA VAL A 478 20.45 10.15 -9.39
C VAL A 478 21.60 9.85 -10.33
N VAL A 479 22.39 8.83 -10.00
CA VAL A 479 23.54 8.35 -10.81
C VAL A 479 23.11 7.24 -11.77
N LYS A 480 22.25 6.35 -11.27
CA LYS A 480 21.76 5.20 -12.01
C LYS A 480 20.32 4.92 -11.58
N ASP A 481 19.47 4.69 -12.55
CA ASP A 481 18.11 4.24 -12.36
C ASP A 481 17.98 2.81 -12.91
N ILE A 482 17.56 1.86 -12.06
CA ILE A 482 17.49 0.43 -12.39
C ILE A 482 16.02 0.06 -12.36
N GLN A 483 15.42 -0.10 -13.53
CA GLN A 483 13.99 -0.30 -13.72
C GLN A 483 13.53 -1.76 -13.49
N THR A 484 14.47 -2.68 -13.23
CA THR A 484 14.15 -4.07 -12.90
C THR A 484 13.61 -4.17 -11.48
N ASP A 485 12.51 -4.87 -11.30
CA ASP A 485 11.92 -5.11 -9.98
C ASP A 485 12.88 -5.87 -9.05
N MET A 486 12.83 -5.55 -7.75
CA MET A 486 13.67 -6.21 -6.76
C MET A 486 13.42 -7.71 -6.65
N THR A 487 12.19 -8.17 -6.86
CA THR A 487 11.88 -9.62 -6.88
C THR A 487 12.60 -10.33 -8.01
N GLU A 488 12.69 -9.71 -9.19
CA GLU A 488 13.47 -10.23 -10.33
C GLU A 488 14.98 -10.16 -10.06
N LEU A 489 15.47 -9.03 -9.51
CA LEU A 489 16.88 -8.89 -9.14
C LEU A 489 17.31 -9.94 -8.09
N ILE A 490 16.47 -10.27 -7.12
CA ILE A 490 16.72 -11.31 -6.12
C ILE A 490 16.76 -12.69 -6.80
N ALA A 491 15.79 -12.97 -7.69
CA ALA A 491 15.75 -14.23 -8.44
C ALA A 491 17.00 -14.40 -9.32
N ASP A 492 17.37 -13.38 -10.09
CA ASP A 492 18.53 -13.36 -10.96
C ASP A 492 19.84 -13.57 -10.18
N TYR A 493 19.95 -12.90 -9.02
CA TYR A 493 21.11 -13.08 -8.14
C TYR A 493 21.24 -14.52 -7.68
N LEU A 494 20.14 -15.15 -7.24
CA LEU A 494 20.12 -16.55 -6.80
C LEU A 494 20.45 -17.50 -7.96
N VAL A 495 19.88 -17.29 -9.14
CA VAL A 495 20.19 -18.10 -10.33
C VAL A 495 21.67 -17.97 -10.72
N LYS A 496 22.22 -16.74 -10.71
CA LYS A 496 23.60 -16.44 -11.06
C LYS A 496 24.60 -17.09 -10.12
N HIS A 497 24.35 -17.01 -8.80
CA HIS A 497 25.28 -17.50 -7.78
C HIS A 497 25.03 -18.95 -7.35
N GLY A 498 23.82 -19.49 -7.63
CA GLY A 498 23.41 -20.86 -7.33
C GLY A 498 23.27 -21.14 -5.84
N THR A 499 24.34 -21.07 -5.07
CA THR A 499 24.36 -21.20 -3.62
C THR A 499 24.87 -19.92 -2.97
N VAL A 500 24.10 -19.40 -2.04
CA VAL A 500 24.42 -18.17 -1.29
C VAL A 500 24.67 -18.52 0.18
N HIS A 501 25.74 -17.96 0.76
CA HIS A 501 26.03 -18.14 2.18
C HIS A 501 25.33 -17.06 3.02
N ALA A 502 24.61 -17.50 4.04
CA ALA A 502 24.05 -16.61 5.05
C ALA A 502 25.19 -15.96 5.85
N LYS A 503 25.21 -14.64 5.87
CA LYS A 503 26.20 -13.85 6.62
C LYS A 503 25.48 -12.94 7.60
N GLN A 504 25.79 -13.08 8.90
CA GLN A 504 25.27 -12.17 9.91
C GLN A 504 25.82 -10.76 9.67
N MET A 505 24.95 -9.75 9.77
CA MET A 505 25.37 -8.35 9.78
C MET A 505 26.22 -8.08 11.04
N ASP A 506 27.42 -7.58 10.84
CA ASP A 506 28.37 -7.23 11.90
C ASP A 506 28.73 -5.74 11.92
N ASN A 507 28.15 -4.99 11.00
CA ASN A 507 28.38 -3.58 10.75
C ASN A 507 27.44 -2.64 11.54
N MET A 508 26.52 -3.18 12.34
CA MET A 508 25.59 -2.39 13.14
C MET A 508 25.65 -2.78 14.63
N LYS A 509 25.53 -1.79 15.48
CA LYS A 509 25.42 -1.97 16.93
C LYS A 509 24.38 -1.04 17.52
N ILE A 510 23.37 -1.61 18.19
CA ILE A 510 22.39 -0.85 18.97
C ILE A 510 22.64 -1.13 20.45
N VAL A 511 22.73 -0.08 21.25
CA VAL A 511 22.95 -0.16 22.71
C VAL A 511 21.81 0.55 23.45
N TRP A 512 21.40 -0.03 24.62
CA TRP A 512 20.31 0.48 25.44
C TRP A 512 20.51 0.17 26.93
#